data_af08ed4f15c4f97c4ce09670008dae25
#
_entry.id   af08ed4f15c4f97c4ce09670008dae25
#
_cell.length_a   1.000
_cell.length_b   1.000
_cell.length_c   1.000
_cell.angle_alpha   90.00
_cell.angle_beta   90.00
_cell.angle_gamma   90.00
#
_symmetry.space_group_name_H-M   'P 1'
#
loop_
_entity.id
_entity.type
_entity.pdbx_description
1 polymer ?
#
loop_
_entity_poly.entity_id
_entity_poly.type
_entity_poly.pdbx_seq_one_letter_code
_entity_poly.pdbx_strand_id
1 'polypeptide(L)'
;MAWFYKKTNTGQSVEGWHITVYSDEACTQKVGTLITNADGKAGYYLDPGTYWAKETGDEHGRFEDEYWMVDETVQRFEIKPHEDVSITFTNVQYGRLKITKTVEGGGSVEGWQFKITDAEGKVLDGSPFATDEDGIILTGNLLPGQYTVEELLLENSLYACKGDNPQTVTITQGEIAEVAFVNALRTGKVTVEKIDITGSPLAGATFRLEWSAEGSLWYPVTYSETIVRGGCSNPDVVDGGLTTGTDGILEWGNLYPGLQYRLTETKAPDGYNLLDGTAFEGELAADNMSVSLRVVNTRTYTLPKTGSTGLRLFPVFALIPAFACSSGLVFSILRKRRS
;
A
#
# COMPACT_ATOMS: atom_id res chain seq x y z
N MET A 1 -51.14 28.85 -16.73
CA MET A 1 -51.02 27.44 -16.34
C MET A 1 -49.63 27.21 -15.75
N ALA A 2 -49.47 26.36 -14.73
CA ALA A 2 -48.19 25.94 -14.23
C ALA A 2 -47.83 24.57 -14.85
N TRP A 3 -46.63 24.50 -15.37
CA TRP A 3 -46.04 23.28 -15.90
C TRP A 3 -44.91 22.83 -15.00
N PHE A 4 -44.97 21.58 -14.54
CA PHE A 4 -43.95 20.95 -13.71
C PHE A 4 -43.22 19.93 -14.53
N TYR A 5 -41.90 19.98 -14.46
CA TYR A 5 -41.01 19.06 -15.16
C TYR A 5 -40.17 18.28 -14.15
N LYS A 6 -40.12 16.97 -14.36
CA LYS A 6 -39.22 16.09 -13.63
C LYS A 6 -38.05 15.72 -14.51
N LYS A 7 -36.86 15.84 -13.96
CA LYS A 7 -35.60 15.35 -14.58
C LYS A 7 -34.92 14.42 -13.63
N THR A 8 -34.16 13.48 -14.20
CA THR A 8 -33.21 12.62 -13.46
C THR A 8 -31.90 12.60 -14.21
N ASN A 9 -30.78 12.33 -13.52
CA ASN A 9 -29.47 12.18 -14.13
C ASN A 9 -29.37 10.93 -15.01
N THR A 10 -30.27 9.95 -14.85
CA THR A 10 -30.33 8.71 -15.65
C THR A 10 -31.06 8.90 -16.98
N GLY A 11 -31.80 10.01 -17.16
CA GLY A 11 -32.72 10.20 -18.26
C GLY A 11 -33.93 9.27 -18.24
N GLN A 12 -34.05 8.43 -17.22
CA GLN A 12 -35.15 7.49 -16.97
C GLN A 12 -35.87 7.86 -15.68
N SER A 13 -36.95 7.16 -15.38
CA SER A 13 -37.63 7.30 -14.11
C SER A 13 -38.22 8.70 -13.85
N VAL A 14 -38.67 9.38 -14.91
CA VAL A 14 -39.32 10.70 -14.80
C VAL A 14 -40.83 10.63 -14.58
N GLU A 15 -41.43 9.46 -14.83
CA GLU A 15 -42.86 9.17 -14.63
C GLU A 15 -43.15 8.82 -13.18
N GLY A 16 -44.36 9.18 -12.71
CA GLY A 16 -44.89 8.77 -11.40
C GLY A 16 -44.40 9.58 -10.22
N TRP A 17 -43.66 10.68 -10.42
CA TRP A 17 -43.19 11.53 -9.33
C TRP A 17 -44.32 12.51 -8.89
N HIS A 18 -44.49 12.62 -7.58
CA HIS A 18 -45.53 13.45 -6.95
C HIS A 18 -44.98 14.85 -6.65
N ILE A 19 -45.60 15.87 -7.23
CA ILE A 19 -45.27 17.26 -6.98
C ILE A 19 -46.53 17.88 -6.32
N THR A 20 -46.40 18.36 -5.09
CA THR A 20 -47.48 19.00 -4.36
C THR A 20 -47.32 20.52 -4.39
N VAL A 21 -48.42 21.20 -4.73
CA VAL A 21 -48.51 22.65 -4.78
C VAL A 21 -49.21 23.15 -3.52
N TYR A 22 -48.72 24.25 -2.98
CA TYR A 22 -49.17 24.89 -1.77
C TYR A 22 -49.49 26.39 -2.01
N SER A 23 -50.42 26.96 -1.24
CA SER A 23 -50.71 28.39 -1.26
C SER A 23 -49.94 29.19 -0.23
N ASP A 24 -49.08 28.55 0.59
CA ASP A 24 -48.26 29.18 1.63
C ASP A 24 -46.82 28.68 1.58
N GLU A 25 -45.88 29.51 2.04
CA GLU A 25 -44.44 29.22 2.06
C GLU A 25 -44.09 28.07 2.98
N ALA A 26 -44.81 27.92 4.08
CA ALA A 26 -44.61 26.82 5.04
C ALA A 26 -45.09 25.45 4.49
N CYS A 27 -45.67 25.42 3.29
CA CYS A 27 -46.22 24.21 2.66
C CYS A 27 -47.23 23.47 3.54
N THR A 28 -48.10 24.22 4.24
CA THR A 28 -49.16 23.68 5.12
C THR A 28 -50.51 23.67 4.45
N GLN A 29 -50.78 24.59 3.52
CA GLN A 29 -52.04 24.74 2.81
C GLN A 29 -51.93 24.12 1.41
N LYS A 30 -52.20 22.83 1.33
CA LYS A 30 -52.18 22.07 0.08
C LYS A 30 -53.24 22.52 -0.90
N VAL A 31 -52.85 22.85 -2.12
CA VAL A 31 -53.69 23.14 -3.26
C VAL A 31 -53.98 21.89 -4.07
N GLY A 32 -52.96 21.08 -4.35
CA GLY A 32 -53.12 19.85 -5.10
C GLY A 32 -51.81 19.07 -5.22
N THR A 33 -51.89 17.79 -5.57
CA THR A 33 -50.75 16.97 -5.94
C THR A 33 -50.90 16.52 -7.38
N LEU A 34 -49.79 16.60 -8.12
CA LEU A 34 -49.68 16.21 -9.50
C LEU A 34 -48.75 15.00 -9.59
N ILE A 35 -48.98 14.17 -10.60
CA ILE A 35 -48.14 13.01 -10.91
C ILE A 35 -47.56 13.25 -12.29
N THR A 36 -46.26 13.11 -12.44
CA THR A 36 -45.59 13.28 -13.73
C THR A 36 -45.86 12.10 -14.66
N ASN A 37 -46.09 12.41 -15.94
CA ASN A 37 -46.28 11.40 -16.99
C ASN A 37 -44.94 10.84 -17.51
N ALA A 38 -45.01 9.99 -18.54
CA ALA A 38 -43.81 9.37 -19.15
C ALA A 38 -42.80 10.38 -19.71
N ASP A 39 -43.21 11.60 -20.05
CA ASP A 39 -42.34 12.69 -20.46
C ASP A 39 -41.79 13.50 -19.27
N GLY A 40 -42.07 13.08 -18.06
CA GLY A 40 -41.70 13.80 -16.82
C GLY A 40 -42.48 15.11 -16.65
N LYS A 41 -43.66 15.22 -17.20
CA LYS A 41 -44.41 16.47 -17.22
C LYS A 41 -45.75 16.34 -16.53
N ALA A 42 -46.12 17.36 -15.76
CA ALA A 42 -47.45 17.54 -15.20
C ALA A 42 -47.90 18.99 -15.34
N GLY A 43 -49.18 19.21 -15.59
CA GLY A 43 -49.73 20.57 -15.74
C GLY A 43 -50.88 20.82 -14.74
N TYR A 44 -50.96 22.04 -14.21
CA TYR A 44 -51.97 22.44 -13.26
C TYR A 44 -52.53 23.84 -13.56
N TYR A 45 -53.86 23.94 -13.56
CA TYR A 45 -54.52 25.23 -13.66
C TYR A 45 -54.60 25.87 -12.29
N LEU A 46 -54.04 27.07 -12.17
CA LEU A 46 -54.05 27.86 -10.94
C LEU A 46 -54.55 29.27 -11.26
N ASP A 47 -55.28 29.85 -10.32
CA ASP A 47 -55.62 31.26 -10.37
C ASP A 47 -54.37 32.14 -10.25
N PRO A 48 -54.41 33.39 -10.73
CA PRO A 48 -53.29 34.31 -10.53
C PRO A 48 -52.97 34.45 -9.04
N GLY A 49 -51.66 34.30 -8.71
CA GLY A 49 -51.22 34.33 -7.32
C GLY A 49 -49.84 33.74 -7.13
N THR A 50 -49.35 33.75 -5.89
CA THR A 50 -48.08 33.16 -5.50
C THR A 50 -48.30 31.79 -4.87
N TYR A 51 -47.50 30.84 -5.29
CA TYR A 51 -47.55 29.45 -4.88
C TYR A 51 -46.18 28.90 -4.57
N TRP A 52 -46.15 27.75 -3.88
CA TRP A 52 -44.95 26.99 -3.59
C TRP A 52 -45.17 25.53 -4.00
N ALA A 53 -44.14 24.88 -4.49
CA ALA A 53 -44.20 23.49 -4.87
C ALA A 53 -42.96 22.72 -4.35
N LYS A 54 -43.16 21.47 -3.99
CA LYS A 54 -42.10 20.54 -3.66
C LYS A 54 -42.41 19.12 -4.11
N GLU A 55 -41.41 18.30 -4.30
CA GLU A 55 -41.60 16.84 -4.41
C GLU A 55 -42.09 16.28 -3.07
N THR A 56 -42.97 15.31 -3.13
CA THR A 56 -43.61 14.75 -1.92
C THR A 56 -43.72 13.22 -1.95
N GLY A 57 -43.27 12.58 -3.00
CA GLY A 57 -43.27 11.13 -3.15
C GLY A 57 -43.20 10.67 -4.60
N ASP A 58 -43.41 9.38 -4.82
CA ASP A 58 -43.54 8.77 -6.14
C ASP A 58 -44.35 7.46 -6.08
N GLU A 59 -44.83 6.98 -7.23
CA GLU A 59 -45.63 5.77 -7.32
C GLU A 59 -44.84 4.46 -7.22
N HIS A 60 -43.49 4.54 -7.20
CA HIS A 60 -42.58 3.37 -7.27
C HIS A 60 -41.70 3.23 -6.03
N GLY A 61 -41.88 4.05 -5.01
CA GLY A 61 -41.10 4.01 -3.77
C GLY A 61 -39.65 4.60 -3.88
N ARG A 62 -39.32 5.25 -4.98
CA ARG A 62 -38.00 5.85 -5.21
C ARG A 62 -37.72 7.08 -4.39
N PHE A 63 -38.79 7.79 -3.98
CA PHE A 63 -38.68 8.99 -3.14
C PHE A 63 -38.08 8.68 -1.77
N GLU A 64 -38.37 7.50 -1.22
CA GLU A 64 -37.87 7.02 0.07
C GLU A 64 -36.68 6.07 -0.08
N ASP A 65 -36.26 5.79 -1.34
CA ASP A 65 -35.14 4.94 -1.63
C ASP A 65 -33.82 5.70 -1.41
N GLU A 66 -32.95 5.17 -0.55
CA GLU A 66 -31.64 5.75 -0.24
C GLU A 66 -30.71 5.88 -1.48
N TYR A 67 -31.00 5.16 -2.58
CA TYR A 67 -30.24 5.26 -3.82
C TYR A 67 -30.56 6.52 -4.64
N TRP A 68 -31.47 7.38 -4.16
CA TRP A 68 -31.82 8.61 -4.82
C TRP A 68 -31.59 9.83 -3.93
N MET A 69 -30.93 10.86 -4.47
CA MET A 69 -30.96 12.21 -3.91
C MET A 69 -32.13 12.94 -4.54
N VAL A 70 -33.23 13.02 -3.80
CA VAL A 70 -34.46 13.72 -4.23
C VAL A 70 -34.28 15.23 -4.10
N ASP A 71 -34.95 15.99 -4.97
CA ASP A 71 -34.98 17.44 -4.91
C ASP A 71 -36.02 17.88 -3.85
N GLU A 72 -35.56 18.04 -2.62
CA GLU A 72 -36.42 18.47 -1.49
C GLU A 72 -36.68 19.99 -1.45
N THR A 73 -36.20 20.74 -2.44
CA THR A 73 -36.32 22.18 -2.47
C THR A 73 -37.76 22.61 -2.60
N VAL A 74 -38.13 23.62 -1.82
CA VAL A 74 -39.41 24.30 -1.97
C VAL A 74 -39.22 25.41 -2.99
N GLN A 75 -39.90 25.30 -4.13
CA GLN A 75 -39.77 26.27 -5.21
C GLN A 75 -40.95 27.23 -5.22
N ARG A 76 -40.68 28.53 -5.01
CA ARG A 76 -41.70 29.61 -5.09
C ARG A 76 -41.90 30.01 -6.57
N PHE A 77 -43.15 30.15 -6.99
CA PHE A 77 -43.49 30.63 -8.33
C PHE A 77 -44.75 31.54 -8.29
N GLU A 78 -44.92 32.34 -9.32
CA GLU A 78 -46.02 33.27 -9.46
C GLU A 78 -46.80 32.99 -10.75
N ILE A 79 -48.11 32.87 -10.66
CA ILE A 79 -49.00 32.78 -11.81
C ILE A 79 -49.52 34.18 -12.11
N LYS A 80 -49.29 34.66 -13.31
CA LYS A 80 -49.82 35.91 -13.86
C LYS A 80 -50.95 35.63 -14.86
N PRO A 81 -51.88 36.53 -15.05
CA PRO A 81 -52.94 36.40 -16.06
C PRO A 81 -52.32 36.14 -17.45
N HIS A 82 -52.81 35.09 -18.12
CA HIS A 82 -52.41 34.72 -19.49
C HIS A 82 -50.92 34.34 -19.69
N GLU A 83 -50.19 34.04 -18.59
CA GLU A 83 -48.83 33.54 -18.64
C GLU A 83 -48.76 32.11 -18.13
N ASP A 84 -47.89 31.32 -18.78
CA ASP A 84 -47.52 29.99 -18.28
C ASP A 84 -46.18 30.09 -17.54
N VAL A 85 -46.04 29.29 -16.47
CA VAL A 85 -44.79 29.18 -15.70
C VAL A 85 -44.31 27.75 -15.73
N SER A 86 -42.99 27.56 -15.70
CA SER A 86 -42.34 26.24 -15.69
C SER A 86 -41.49 26.08 -14.43
N ILE A 87 -41.65 24.97 -13.75
CA ILE A 87 -40.91 24.60 -12.54
C ILE A 87 -40.28 23.24 -12.81
N THR A 88 -38.98 23.07 -12.47
CA THR A 88 -38.24 21.80 -12.71
C THR A 88 -37.68 21.25 -11.41
N PHE A 89 -37.92 19.97 -11.16
CA PHE A 89 -37.33 19.21 -10.07
C PHE A 89 -36.36 18.21 -10.67
N THR A 90 -35.16 18.05 -10.05
CA THR A 90 -34.11 17.19 -10.58
C THR A 90 -33.60 16.23 -9.50
N ASN A 91 -33.82 14.94 -9.70
CA ASN A 91 -33.28 13.91 -8.80
C ASN A 91 -32.03 13.25 -9.39
N VAL A 92 -31.13 12.83 -8.51
CA VAL A 92 -29.88 12.17 -8.88
C VAL A 92 -29.89 10.77 -8.28
N GLN A 93 -29.71 9.76 -9.13
CA GLN A 93 -29.46 8.40 -8.67
C GLN A 93 -28.00 8.26 -8.28
N TYR A 94 -27.73 7.72 -7.11
CA TYR A 94 -26.39 7.42 -6.62
C TYR A 94 -25.83 6.16 -7.28
N GLY A 95 -24.53 6.02 -7.24
CA GLY A 95 -23.79 4.77 -7.42
C GLY A 95 -23.04 4.41 -6.15
N ARG A 96 -22.27 3.33 -6.19
CA ARG A 96 -21.44 2.84 -5.10
C ARG A 96 -20.03 2.49 -5.60
N LEU A 97 -19.09 2.39 -4.69
CA LEU A 97 -17.74 1.93 -4.97
C LEU A 97 -17.42 0.71 -4.11
N LYS A 98 -16.92 -0.35 -4.75
CA LYS A 98 -16.34 -1.51 -4.09
C LYS A 98 -14.83 -1.51 -4.31
N ILE A 99 -14.09 -1.54 -3.22
CA ILE A 99 -12.64 -1.70 -3.21
C ILE A 99 -12.33 -3.13 -2.76
N THR A 100 -11.49 -3.84 -3.50
CA THR A 100 -11.05 -5.18 -3.14
C THR A 100 -9.56 -5.17 -2.88
N LYS A 101 -9.15 -5.68 -1.71
CA LYS A 101 -7.76 -5.81 -1.29
C LYS A 101 -7.32 -7.25 -1.33
N THR A 102 -6.15 -7.50 -1.93
CA THR A 102 -5.49 -8.81 -1.90
C THR A 102 -4.02 -8.67 -1.50
N VAL A 103 -3.44 -9.73 -0.93
CA VAL A 103 -2.03 -9.79 -0.53
C VAL A 103 -1.39 -11.03 -1.16
N GLU A 104 -0.42 -10.82 -2.05
CA GLU A 104 0.34 -11.92 -2.67
C GLU A 104 1.20 -12.65 -1.62
N GLY A 105 1.20 -13.98 -1.69
CA GLY A 105 1.94 -14.81 -0.74
C GLY A 105 1.19 -15.06 0.56
N GLY A 106 -0.06 -14.58 0.68
CA GLY A 106 -0.87 -14.70 1.89
C GLY A 106 -0.60 -13.55 2.87
N GLY A 107 -1.52 -13.36 3.78
CA GLY A 107 -1.49 -12.30 4.79
C GLY A 107 -2.90 -11.79 5.05
N SER A 108 -3.07 -11.00 6.13
CA SER A 108 -4.36 -10.39 6.42
C SER A 108 -4.72 -9.37 5.34
N VAL A 109 -5.95 -9.44 4.87
CA VAL A 109 -6.57 -8.45 3.98
C VAL A 109 -7.42 -7.46 4.76
N GLU A 110 -7.62 -7.66 6.05
CA GLU A 110 -8.38 -6.81 6.96
C GLU A 110 -7.55 -5.60 7.43
N GLY A 111 -8.23 -4.46 7.58
CA GLY A 111 -7.67 -3.26 8.21
C GLY A 111 -6.80 -2.39 7.30
N TRP A 112 -6.70 -2.68 6.01
CA TRP A 112 -6.00 -1.81 5.05
C TRP A 112 -6.80 -0.54 4.82
N GLN A 113 -6.11 0.60 4.88
CA GLN A 113 -6.77 1.91 4.86
C GLN A 113 -6.71 2.56 3.48
N PHE A 114 -7.85 3.13 3.08
CA PHE A 114 -8.02 3.79 1.79
C PHE A 114 -8.61 5.19 1.97
N LYS A 115 -7.96 6.18 1.34
CA LYS A 115 -8.49 7.53 1.21
C LYS A 115 -9.23 7.63 -0.13
N ILE A 116 -10.46 8.13 -0.10
CA ILE A 116 -11.28 8.37 -1.29
C ILE A 116 -11.50 9.87 -1.42
N THR A 117 -11.28 10.40 -2.64
CA THR A 117 -11.36 11.83 -2.94
C THR A 117 -12.20 12.01 -4.19
N ASP A 118 -13.10 13.00 -4.21
CA ASP A 118 -13.89 13.35 -5.39
C ASP A 118 -13.06 14.13 -6.43
N ALA A 119 -13.70 14.48 -7.55
CA ALA A 119 -13.04 15.19 -8.66
C ALA A 119 -12.57 16.60 -8.28
N GLU A 120 -13.19 17.23 -7.29
CA GLU A 120 -12.84 18.56 -6.76
C GLU A 120 -11.72 18.50 -5.72
N GLY A 121 -11.25 17.30 -5.36
CA GLY A 121 -10.19 17.10 -4.38
C GLY A 121 -10.70 17.05 -2.93
N LYS A 122 -12.02 16.98 -2.72
CA LYS A 122 -12.59 16.82 -1.39
C LYS A 122 -12.52 15.35 -0.96
N VAL A 123 -11.98 15.12 0.22
CA VAL A 123 -11.95 13.79 0.85
C VAL A 123 -13.37 13.42 1.32
N LEU A 124 -13.80 12.21 1.00
CA LEU A 124 -15.11 11.70 1.45
C LEU A 124 -15.19 11.60 2.97
N ASP A 125 -16.36 11.90 3.50
CA ASP A 125 -16.66 11.74 4.92
C ASP A 125 -16.54 10.26 5.33
N GLY A 126 -15.90 10.00 6.47
CA GLY A 126 -15.58 8.65 6.93
C GLY A 126 -14.25 8.09 6.41
N SER A 127 -13.57 8.81 5.51
CA SER A 127 -12.20 8.44 5.07
C SER A 127 -11.15 8.71 6.19
N PRO A 128 -10.14 7.83 6.39
CA PRO A 128 -9.90 6.63 5.60
C PRO A 128 -10.84 5.47 5.94
N PHE A 129 -11.27 4.76 4.91
CA PHE A 129 -12.03 3.51 5.03
C PHE A 129 -11.09 2.34 5.25
N ALA A 130 -11.48 1.37 6.08
CA ALA A 130 -10.71 0.16 6.32
C ALA A 130 -11.38 -1.06 5.69
N THR A 131 -10.59 -1.98 5.14
CA THR A 131 -11.09 -3.25 4.62
C THR A 131 -11.58 -4.15 5.74
N ASP A 132 -12.64 -4.92 5.47
CA ASP A 132 -13.16 -5.97 6.33
C ASP A 132 -12.30 -7.27 6.28
N GLU A 133 -12.80 -8.34 6.91
CA GLU A 133 -12.13 -9.65 6.96
C GLU A 133 -11.99 -10.32 5.58
N ASP A 134 -12.84 -9.97 4.62
CA ASP A 134 -12.80 -10.41 3.22
C ASP A 134 -11.92 -9.53 2.33
N GLY A 135 -11.35 -8.45 2.89
CA GLY A 135 -10.57 -7.46 2.16
C GLY A 135 -11.41 -6.50 1.33
N ILE A 136 -12.66 -6.28 1.72
CA ILE A 136 -13.62 -5.47 0.95
C ILE A 136 -13.94 -4.16 1.69
N ILE A 137 -14.09 -3.11 0.92
CA ILE A 137 -14.78 -1.88 1.30
C ILE A 137 -15.93 -1.71 0.32
N LEU A 138 -17.14 -1.59 0.82
CA LEU A 138 -18.30 -1.15 0.05
C LEU A 138 -18.73 0.20 0.60
N THR A 139 -18.65 1.26 -0.20
CA THR A 139 -19.06 2.60 0.22
C THR A 139 -20.59 2.68 0.35
N GLY A 140 -21.06 3.69 1.07
CA GLY A 140 -22.43 4.19 0.94
C GLY A 140 -22.66 4.82 -0.44
N ASN A 141 -23.75 5.57 -0.55
CA ASN A 141 -24.14 6.24 -1.78
C ASN A 141 -23.18 7.36 -2.16
N LEU A 142 -22.74 7.34 -3.41
CA LEU A 142 -21.86 8.34 -3.99
C LEU A 142 -22.54 9.02 -5.18
N LEU A 143 -22.33 10.32 -5.33
CA LEU A 143 -22.73 11.03 -6.55
C LEU A 143 -21.99 10.47 -7.76
N PRO A 144 -22.65 10.34 -8.92
CA PRO A 144 -21.95 10.00 -10.15
C PRO A 144 -20.84 10.99 -10.47
N GLY A 145 -19.67 10.47 -10.86
CA GLY A 145 -18.50 11.30 -11.13
C GLY A 145 -17.20 10.52 -11.01
N GLN A 146 -16.10 11.22 -11.15
CA GLN A 146 -14.77 10.64 -11.03
C GLN A 146 -14.30 10.73 -9.58
N TYR A 147 -13.70 9.65 -9.09
CA TYR A 147 -13.12 9.55 -7.75
C TYR A 147 -11.70 9.00 -7.84
N THR A 148 -10.88 9.40 -6.89
CA THR A 148 -9.52 8.88 -6.70
C THR A 148 -9.48 8.08 -5.43
N VAL A 149 -8.95 6.85 -5.52
CA VAL A 149 -8.78 5.91 -4.40
C VAL A 149 -7.30 5.74 -4.15
N GLU A 150 -6.83 6.08 -2.95
CA GLU A 150 -5.44 5.99 -2.53
C GLU A 150 -5.30 5.02 -1.35
N GLU A 151 -4.52 3.96 -1.53
CA GLU A 151 -4.12 3.10 -0.42
C GLU A 151 -3.09 3.81 0.45
N LEU A 152 -3.36 3.89 1.76
CA LEU A 152 -2.48 4.52 2.74
C LEU A 152 -1.52 3.50 3.34
N LEU A 153 -0.32 3.39 2.76
CA LEU A 153 0.73 2.55 3.29
C LEU A 153 1.54 3.30 4.36
N LEU A 154 1.85 2.62 5.45
CA LEU A 154 2.80 3.15 6.43
C LEU A 154 4.20 3.23 5.80
N GLU A 155 4.97 4.26 6.13
CA GLU A 155 6.33 4.48 5.61
C GLU A 155 7.23 3.25 5.79
N ASN A 156 7.08 2.53 6.92
CA ASN A 156 7.81 1.32 7.25
C ASN A 156 6.99 0.03 7.04
N SER A 157 6.10 0.01 6.04
CA SER A 157 5.35 -1.20 5.72
C SER A 157 6.27 -2.28 5.17
N LEU A 158 6.07 -3.53 5.63
CA LEU A 158 6.69 -4.71 5.03
C LEU A 158 6.10 -5.05 3.66
N TYR A 159 5.02 -4.39 3.27
CA TYR A 159 4.32 -4.60 2.00
C TYR A 159 4.49 -3.39 1.09
N ALA A 160 4.43 -3.65 -0.21
CA ALA A 160 4.39 -2.63 -1.25
C ALA A 160 3.17 -2.87 -2.15
N CYS A 161 2.51 -1.81 -2.57
CA CYS A 161 1.45 -1.88 -3.56
C CYS A 161 2.04 -2.32 -4.92
N LYS A 162 1.36 -3.25 -5.59
CA LYS A 162 1.67 -3.68 -6.96
C LYS A 162 0.68 -3.02 -7.91
N GLY A 163 1.19 -2.14 -8.75
CA GLY A 163 0.39 -1.36 -9.69
C GLY A 163 0.18 0.07 -9.23
N ASP A 164 -0.82 0.72 -9.83
CA ASP A 164 -1.06 2.13 -9.59
C ASP A 164 -1.64 2.38 -8.21
N ASN A 165 -1.08 3.35 -7.52
CA ASN A 165 -1.60 3.91 -6.28
C ASN A 165 -1.25 5.41 -6.25
N PRO A 166 -2.22 6.32 -6.35
CA PRO A 166 -3.67 6.09 -6.37
C PRO A 166 -4.23 5.56 -7.70
N GLN A 167 -5.48 5.03 -7.66
CA GLN A 167 -6.27 4.67 -8.83
C GLN A 167 -7.45 5.62 -8.99
N THR A 168 -7.85 5.85 -10.24
CA THR A 168 -9.03 6.66 -10.58
C THR A 168 -10.16 5.74 -11.04
N VAL A 169 -11.38 6.01 -10.57
CA VAL A 169 -12.59 5.25 -10.89
C VAL A 169 -13.74 6.21 -11.20
N THR A 170 -14.63 5.81 -12.11
CA THR A 170 -15.85 6.56 -12.41
C THR A 170 -17.04 5.87 -11.77
N ILE A 171 -17.76 6.59 -10.92
CA ILE A 171 -19.04 6.15 -10.36
C ILE A 171 -20.14 6.46 -11.34
N THR A 172 -20.86 5.41 -11.74
CA THR A 172 -22.05 5.50 -12.59
C THR A 172 -23.30 5.32 -11.73
N GLN A 173 -24.38 6.05 -12.07
CA GLN A 173 -25.65 5.95 -11.36
C GLN A 173 -26.20 4.53 -11.40
N GLY A 174 -26.71 4.06 -10.27
CA GLY A 174 -27.33 2.74 -10.12
C GLY A 174 -26.38 1.55 -10.18
N GLU A 175 -25.06 1.78 -10.29
CA GLU A 175 -24.06 0.74 -10.43
C GLU A 175 -23.07 0.73 -9.27
N ILE A 176 -22.40 -0.42 -9.11
CA ILE A 176 -21.25 -0.56 -8.21
C ILE A 176 -20.00 -0.57 -9.09
N ALA A 177 -19.21 0.51 -9.01
CA ALA A 177 -17.90 0.56 -9.62
C ALA A 177 -16.89 -0.24 -8.77
N GLU A 178 -15.93 -0.91 -9.40
CA GLU A 178 -14.95 -1.74 -8.69
C GLU A 178 -13.53 -1.30 -8.98
N VAL A 179 -12.68 -1.31 -7.93
CA VAL A 179 -11.23 -1.18 -8.03
C VAL A 179 -10.55 -2.24 -7.17
N ALA A 180 -9.36 -2.68 -7.59
CA ALA A 180 -8.61 -3.71 -6.88
C ALA A 180 -7.19 -3.21 -6.56
N PHE A 181 -6.76 -3.47 -5.34
CA PHE A 181 -5.39 -3.22 -4.89
C PHE A 181 -4.74 -4.52 -4.46
N VAL A 182 -3.54 -4.74 -4.96
CA VAL A 182 -2.72 -5.90 -4.66
C VAL A 182 -1.47 -5.44 -3.96
N ASN A 183 -1.17 -5.99 -2.78
CA ASN A 183 0.12 -5.78 -2.15
C ASN A 183 0.92 -7.08 -2.14
N ALA A 184 2.24 -6.93 -2.26
CA ALA A 184 3.18 -8.01 -2.10
C ALA A 184 4.13 -7.71 -0.94
N LEU A 185 4.57 -8.76 -0.26
CA LEU A 185 5.62 -8.65 0.74
C LEU A 185 6.90 -8.14 0.06
N ARG A 186 7.51 -7.10 0.61
CA ARG A 186 8.84 -6.64 0.21
C ARG A 186 9.85 -7.72 0.61
N THR A 187 10.91 -7.88 -0.17
CA THR A 187 11.92 -8.88 0.12
C THR A 187 13.25 -8.25 0.45
N GLY A 188 13.97 -8.90 1.35
CA GLY A 188 15.30 -8.50 1.70
C GLY A 188 16.38 -9.23 0.91
N LYS A 189 17.62 -8.73 1.01
CA LYS A 189 18.80 -9.42 0.49
C LYS A 189 20.02 -9.18 1.37
N VAL A 190 20.92 -10.16 1.39
CA VAL A 190 22.25 -10.06 1.97
C VAL A 190 23.26 -10.32 0.86
N THR A 191 24.19 -9.37 0.67
CA THR A 191 25.28 -9.46 -0.31
C THR A 191 26.62 -9.39 0.40
N VAL A 192 27.56 -10.24 0.01
CA VAL A 192 28.94 -10.25 0.50
C VAL A 192 29.88 -9.95 -0.65
N GLU A 193 30.79 -9.00 -0.45
CA GLU A 193 31.99 -8.78 -1.25
C GLU A 193 33.18 -9.29 -0.45
N LYS A 194 33.75 -10.42 -0.88
CA LYS A 194 34.89 -11.06 -0.24
C LYS A 194 36.19 -10.64 -0.89
N ILE A 195 37.07 -9.99 -0.13
CA ILE A 195 38.29 -9.39 -0.62
C ILE A 195 39.48 -9.68 0.31
N ASP A 196 40.68 -9.45 -0.19
CA ASP A 196 41.89 -9.34 0.62
C ASP A 196 42.16 -7.90 1.10
N ILE A 197 43.25 -7.71 1.83
CA ILE A 197 43.67 -6.38 2.35
C ILE A 197 44.02 -5.37 1.25
N THR A 198 44.25 -5.82 0.01
CA THR A 198 44.51 -4.95 -1.14
C THR A 198 43.23 -4.56 -1.89
N GLY A 199 42.10 -5.15 -1.54
CA GLY A 199 40.83 -4.98 -2.21
C GLY A 199 40.59 -5.96 -3.36
N SER A 200 41.47 -6.97 -3.53
CA SER A 200 41.35 -7.99 -4.58
C SER A 200 40.28 -9.03 -4.18
N PRO A 201 39.38 -9.44 -5.11
CA PRO A 201 38.35 -10.43 -4.80
C PRO A 201 38.97 -11.79 -4.47
N LEU A 202 38.34 -12.52 -3.57
CA LEU A 202 38.77 -13.83 -3.10
C LEU A 202 37.74 -14.91 -3.40
N ALA A 203 38.14 -15.92 -4.18
CA ALA A 203 37.39 -17.15 -4.43
C ALA A 203 37.59 -18.18 -3.32
N GLY A 204 36.63 -19.09 -3.13
CA GLY A 204 36.76 -20.25 -2.24
C GLY A 204 36.43 -19.98 -0.76
N ALA A 205 35.96 -18.78 -0.40
CA ALA A 205 35.41 -18.53 0.90
C ALA A 205 33.97 -19.06 0.96
N THR A 206 33.59 -19.78 2.02
CA THR A 206 32.25 -20.25 2.23
C THR A 206 31.62 -19.49 3.40
N PHE A 207 30.44 -18.92 3.15
CA PHE A 207 29.63 -18.27 4.18
C PHE A 207 28.32 -19.02 4.37
N ARG A 208 27.83 -19.05 5.60
CA ARG A 208 26.53 -19.60 5.97
C ARG A 208 25.63 -18.51 6.49
N LEU A 209 24.45 -18.39 5.88
CA LEU A 209 23.38 -17.51 6.35
C LEU A 209 22.33 -18.31 7.11
N GLU A 210 22.03 -17.87 8.30
CA GLU A 210 21.01 -18.44 9.18
C GLU A 210 19.96 -17.38 9.51
N TRP A 211 18.77 -17.80 9.84
CA TRP A 211 17.65 -16.95 10.25
C TRP A 211 17.09 -17.37 11.61
N SER A 212 16.47 -16.41 12.30
CA SER A 212 15.76 -16.62 13.56
C SER A 212 14.56 -15.69 13.63
N ALA A 213 13.46 -16.15 14.23
CA ALA A 213 12.30 -15.29 14.52
C ALA A 213 12.55 -14.40 15.74
N GLU A 214 13.31 -14.88 16.74
CA GLU A 214 13.46 -14.23 18.05
C GLU A 214 14.94 -14.01 18.44
N GLY A 215 15.90 -14.32 17.56
CA GLY A 215 17.34 -14.19 17.82
C GLY A 215 17.92 -15.27 18.75
N SER A 216 17.14 -16.27 19.17
CA SER A 216 17.59 -17.30 20.12
C SER A 216 17.86 -18.66 19.47
N LEU A 217 17.04 -19.09 18.53
CA LEU A 217 17.18 -20.32 17.76
C LEU A 217 17.46 -19.99 16.31
N TRP A 218 18.53 -20.54 15.75
CA TRP A 218 19.03 -20.25 14.41
C TRP A 218 18.87 -21.45 13.50
N TYR A 219 18.34 -21.20 12.30
CA TYR A 219 18.10 -22.19 11.26
C TYR A 219 18.79 -21.78 9.97
N PRO A 220 19.36 -22.72 9.20
CA PRO A 220 19.94 -22.38 7.91
C PRO A 220 18.89 -21.85 6.95
N VAL A 221 19.28 -20.86 6.13
CA VAL A 221 18.47 -20.43 5.00
C VAL A 221 18.51 -21.52 3.92
N THR A 222 17.36 -21.79 3.28
CA THR A 222 17.21 -22.81 2.24
C THR A 222 16.75 -22.20 0.92
N TYR A 223 17.02 -22.87 -0.20
CA TYR A 223 16.45 -22.44 -1.48
C TYR A 223 14.92 -22.53 -1.50
N SER A 224 14.30 -21.49 -2.03
CA SER A 224 12.86 -21.47 -2.29
C SER A 224 12.54 -20.54 -3.46
N GLU A 225 11.73 -21.01 -4.41
CA GLU A 225 11.23 -20.21 -5.53
C GLU A 225 10.21 -19.15 -5.09
N THR A 226 9.58 -19.36 -3.93
CA THR A 226 8.62 -18.43 -3.35
C THR A 226 9.15 -17.81 -2.07
N ILE A 227 8.57 -16.65 -1.71
CA ILE A 227 8.94 -15.94 -0.49
C ILE A 227 8.38 -16.69 0.71
N VAL A 228 9.26 -17.33 1.47
CA VAL A 228 8.91 -18.06 2.71
C VAL A 228 9.91 -17.74 3.81
N ARG A 229 9.50 -17.91 5.06
CA ARG A 229 10.41 -17.76 6.20
C ARG A 229 11.58 -18.74 6.07
N GLY A 230 12.80 -18.22 6.14
CA GLY A 230 14.02 -18.99 5.97
C GLY A 230 14.32 -19.42 4.54
N GLY A 231 13.57 -18.93 3.54
CA GLY A 231 13.83 -19.14 2.13
C GLY A 231 14.69 -18.05 1.51
N CYS A 232 15.40 -18.39 0.41
CA CYS A 232 16.06 -17.46 -0.48
C CYS A 232 15.97 -17.94 -1.94
N SER A 233 16.10 -17.04 -2.89
CA SER A 233 15.97 -17.36 -4.33
C SER A 233 17.25 -17.93 -4.99
N ASN A 234 18.35 -18.05 -4.25
CA ASN A 234 19.59 -18.57 -4.81
C ASN A 234 19.61 -20.11 -4.78
N PRO A 235 19.57 -20.81 -5.95
CA PRO A 235 19.50 -22.26 -6.01
C PRO A 235 20.80 -22.97 -5.58
N ASP A 236 21.93 -22.25 -5.51
CA ASP A 236 23.22 -22.80 -5.11
C ASP A 236 23.37 -22.89 -3.58
N VAL A 237 22.38 -22.44 -2.82
CA VAL A 237 22.39 -22.48 -1.36
C VAL A 237 22.22 -23.91 -0.86
N VAL A 238 23.21 -24.40 -0.11
CA VAL A 238 23.21 -25.69 0.57
C VAL A 238 23.40 -25.48 2.07
N ASP A 239 22.43 -25.86 2.87
CA ASP A 239 22.45 -25.69 4.34
C ASP A 239 22.83 -24.25 4.78
N GLY A 240 22.26 -23.26 4.09
CA GLY A 240 22.55 -21.84 4.28
C GLY A 240 23.87 -21.36 3.65
N GLY A 241 24.68 -22.27 3.12
CA GLY A 241 26.02 -22.00 2.64
C GLY A 241 26.09 -21.59 1.16
N LEU A 242 26.92 -20.59 0.86
CA LEU A 242 27.37 -20.22 -0.49
C LEU A 242 28.90 -20.06 -0.49
N THR A 243 29.54 -20.40 -1.61
CA THR A 243 31.01 -20.28 -1.78
C THR A 243 31.33 -19.24 -2.85
N THR A 244 32.25 -18.32 -2.56
CA THR A 244 32.66 -17.26 -3.49
C THR A 244 33.30 -17.81 -4.74
N GLY A 245 32.88 -17.29 -5.91
CA GLY A 245 33.54 -17.42 -7.19
C GLY A 245 34.71 -16.45 -7.32
N THR A 246 35.24 -16.34 -8.54
CA THR A 246 36.42 -15.49 -8.87
C THR A 246 36.13 -13.99 -8.70
N ASP A 247 34.87 -13.58 -8.68
CA ASP A 247 34.40 -12.21 -8.43
C ASP A 247 34.35 -11.85 -6.95
N GLY A 248 34.41 -12.87 -6.06
CA GLY A 248 34.29 -12.70 -4.62
C GLY A 248 32.88 -12.33 -4.12
N ILE A 249 31.82 -12.43 -4.95
CA ILE A 249 30.48 -11.99 -4.62
C ILE A 249 29.59 -13.17 -4.24
N LEU A 250 28.79 -12.98 -3.18
CA LEU A 250 27.69 -13.87 -2.80
C LEU A 250 26.43 -13.04 -2.59
N GLU A 251 25.27 -13.60 -2.96
CA GLU A 251 23.98 -12.98 -2.71
C GLU A 251 22.92 -14.00 -2.28
N TRP A 252 22.22 -13.70 -1.19
CA TRP A 252 20.98 -14.34 -0.77
C TRP A 252 19.86 -13.34 -1.02
N GLY A 253 19.07 -13.54 -2.07
CA GLY A 253 17.92 -12.71 -2.44
C GLY A 253 16.60 -13.28 -1.95
N ASN A 254 15.51 -12.51 -2.08
CA ASN A 254 14.15 -12.86 -1.67
C ASN A 254 14.03 -13.33 -0.21
N LEU A 255 14.86 -12.77 0.67
CA LEU A 255 14.81 -13.06 2.09
C LEU A 255 13.55 -12.48 2.72
N TYR A 256 12.93 -13.24 3.62
CA TYR A 256 11.72 -12.83 4.33
C TYR A 256 12.04 -11.66 5.30
N PRO A 257 11.31 -10.56 5.24
CA PRO A 257 11.57 -9.38 6.08
C PRO A 257 11.10 -9.59 7.53
N GLY A 258 11.61 -8.76 8.45
CA GLY A 258 11.23 -8.78 9.85
C GLY A 258 11.79 -9.98 10.63
N LEU A 259 12.77 -10.68 10.05
CA LEU A 259 13.50 -11.76 10.71
C LEU A 259 14.93 -11.32 11.03
N GLN A 260 15.50 -11.91 12.08
CA GLN A 260 16.92 -11.82 12.41
C GLN A 260 17.71 -12.73 11.47
N TYR A 261 18.82 -12.23 10.94
CA TYR A 261 19.74 -12.99 10.10
C TYR A 261 21.13 -12.94 10.70
N ARG A 262 21.86 -14.07 10.59
CA ARG A 262 23.24 -14.18 11.02
C ARG A 262 24.07 -14.78 9.89
N LEU A 263 25.20 -14.12 9.55
CA LEU A 263 26.13 -14.54 8.54
C LEU A 263 27.49 -14.87 9.17
N THR A 264 28.00 -16.06 8.92
CA THR A 264 29.28 -16.54 9.44
C THR A 264 30.14 -17.09 8.30
N GLU A 265 31.42 -16.75 8.27
CA GLU A 265 32.38 -17.42 7.38
C GLU A 265 32.71 -18.79 7.95
N THR A 266 32.37 -19.87 7.25
CA THR A 266 32.60 -21.26 7.69
C THR A 266 33.87 -21.88 7.09
N LYS A 267 34.36 -21.29 5.99
CA LYS A 267 35.62 -21.67 5.35
C LYS A 267 36.28 -20.44 4.76
N ALA A 268 37.52 -20.20 5.10
CA ALA A 268 38.36 -19.16 4.46
C ALA A 268 38.86 -19.61 3.07
N PRO A 269 39.21 -18.65 2.18
CA PRO A 269 39.95 -18.94 0.98
C PRO A 269 41.32 -19.61 1.29
N ASP A 270 41.83 -20.41 0.36
CA ASP A 270 43.12 -21.08 0.55
C ASP A 270 44.25 -20.06 0.77
N GLY A 271 45.02 -20.26 1.84
CA GLY A 271 46.09 -19.35 2.23
C GLY A 271 45.66 -18.11 3.03
N TYR A 272 44.42 -18.07 3.46
CA TYR A 272 43.89 -16.98 4.29
C TYR A 272 43.39 -17.48 5.65
N ASN A 273 43.39 -16.60 6.63
CA ASN A 273 42.81 -16.88 7.96
C ASN A 273 41.30 -16.80 7.91
N LEU A 274 40.63 -17.69 8.62
CA LEU A 274 39.19 -17.62 8.83
C LEU A 274 38.84 -16.33 9.60
N LEU A 275 37.72 -15.71 9.26
CA LEU A 275 37.14 -14.61 10.05
C LEU A 275 36.80 -15.09 11.45
N ASP A 276 37.21 -14.37 12.47
CA ASP A 276 36.85 -14.64 13.86
C ASP A 276 35.45 -14.05 14.15
N GLY A 277 34.49 -14.91 14.55
CA GLY A 277 33.12 -14.51 14.88
C GLY A 277 32.18 -14.40 13.68
N THR A 278 31.07 -13.72 13.89
CA THR A 278 30.03 -13.47 12.88
C THR A 278 30.39 -12.27 12.01
N ALA A 279 30.18 -12.40 10.70
CA ALA A 279 30.34 -11.30 9.76
C ALA A 279 29.21 -10.28 9.86
N PHE A 280 28.00 -10.75 10.17
CA PHE A 280 26.81 -9.92 10.34
C PHE A 280 25.82 -10.63 11.25
N GLU A 281 25.12 -9.86 12.10
CA GLU A 281 23.92 -10.27 12.82
C GLU A 281 22.99 -9.07 12.93
N GLY A 282 21.75 -9.22 12.49
CA GLY A 282 20.76 -8.14 12.51
C GLY A 282 19.48 -8.48 11.78
N GLU A 283 18.50 -7.59 11.90
CA GLU A 283 17.19 -7.70 11.27
C GLU A 283 17.19 -7.11 9.86
N LEU A 284 16.49 -7.76 8.93
CA LEU A 284 16.08 -7.14 7.67
C LEU A 284 14.74 -6.41 7.89
N ALA A 285 14.85 -5.22 8.46
CA ALA A 285 13.70 -4.37 8.78
C ALA A 285 13.18 -3.62 7.53
N ALA A 286 11.97 -3.07 7.61
CA ALA A 286 11.33 -2.37 6.50
C ALA A 286 12.11 -1.18 5.96
N ASP A 287 12.91 -0.52 6.78
CA ASP A 287 13.80 0.59 6.43
C ASP A 287 15.20 0.12 5.99
N ASN A 288 15.54 -1.17 6.17
CA ASN A 288 16.84 -1.77 5.83
C ASN A 288 16.67 -3.19 5.24
N MET A 289 16.08 -3.28 4.06
CA MET A 289 15.85 -4.55 3.36
C MET A 289 17.09 -5.10 2.65
N SER A 290 18.18 -4.32 2.56
CA SER A 290 19.41 -4.73 1.84
C SER A 290 20.63 -4.52 2.70
N VAL A 291 21.35 -5.61 2.97
CA VAL A 291 22.62 -5.61 3.70
C VAL A 291 23.73 -5.95 2.71
N SER A 292 24.71 -5.06 2.58
CA SER A 292 25.90 -5.26 1.77
C SER A 292 27.13 -5.22 2.66
N LEU A 293 27.89 -6.29 2.66
CA LEU A 293 29.03 -6.49 3.54
C LEU A 293 30.30 -6.64 2.72
N ARG A 294 31.34 -5.92 3.12
CA ARG A 294 32.70 -6.08 2.62
C ARG A 294 33.51 -6.82 3.65
N VAL A 295 33.85 -8.10 3.36
CA VAL A 295 34.55 -8.98 4.29
C VAL A 295 35.99 -9.20 3.81
N VAL A 296 36.94 -8.82 4.69
CA VAL A 296 38.39 -8.86 4.38
C VAL A 296 39.04 -10.01 5.12
N ASN A 297 39.78 -10.90 4.42
CA ASN A 297 40.61 -11.87 5.06
C ASN A 297 42.11 -11.50 4.90
N THR A 298 42.87 -11.84 5.91
CA THR A 298 44.31 -11.69 5.95
C THR A 298 45.00 -13.00 5.60
N ARG A 299 46.12 -12.94 4.90
CA ARG A 299 46.92 -14.14 4.54
C ARG A 299 47.43 -14.84 5.81
N THR A 300 47.46 -16.17 5.75
CA THR A 300 48.15 -16.98 6.76
C THR A 300 49.66 -16.81 6.57
N TYR A 301 50.35 -16.46 7.63
CA TYR A 301 51.80 -16.48 7.65
C TYR A 301 52.28 -17.79 8.26
N THR A 302 52.83 -18.69 7.46
CA THR A 302 53.68 -19.79 7.99
C THR A 302 55.05 -19.25 8.24
N LEU A 303 55.45 -19.19 9.50
CA LEU A 303 56.87 -18.91 9.81
C LEU A 303 57.73 -19.99 9.15
N PRO A 304 58.82 -19.62 8.44
CA PRO A 304 59.76 -20.59 7.93
C PRO A 304 60.20 -21.50 9.07
N LYS A 305 60.13 -22.81 8.90
CA LYS A 305 60.78 -23.76 9.80
C LYS A 305 62.29 -23.51 9.72
N THR A 306 62.79 -22.62 10.57
CA THR A 306 64.26 -22.51 10.78
C THR A 306 64.72 -23.69 11.66
N GLY A 307 64.72 -24.88 11.07
CA GLY A 307 65.36 -26.04 11.63
C GLY A 307 66.81 -26.08 11.11
N SER A 308 67.68 -25.36 11.79
CA SER A 308 69.07 -25.57 11.65
C SER A 308 69.66 -25.94 13.02
N THR A 309 70.10 -27.16 13.13
CA THR A 309 71.10 -27.61 14.12
C THR A 309 72.33 -26.73 14.08
N GLY A 310 72.59 -25.93 15.09
CA GLY A 310 73.83 -25.17 15.18
C GLY A 310 73.78 -24.10 16.26
N LEU A 311 74.24 -24.46 17.44
CA LEU A 311 74.50 -23.54 18.56
C LEU A 311 75.42 -22.39 18.13
N ARG A 312 74.99 -21.14 18.26
CA ARG A 312 75.78 -20.02 18.73
C ARG A 312 74.92 -18.93 19.38
N LEU A 313 75.09 -18.77 20.67
CA LEU A 313 74.62 -17.68 21.48
C LEU A 313 75.18 -16.35 21.02
N PHE A 314 74.35 -15.42 20.58
CA PHE A 314 74.63 -13.99 20.66
C PHE A 314 73.36 -13.31 21.20
N PRO A 315 73.47 -12.47 22.26
CA PRO A 315 72.29 -11.70 22.72
C PRO A 315 72.11 -10.48 21.81
N VAL A 316 71.08 -10.49 20.99
CA VAL A 316 70.66 -9.28 20.31
C VAL A 316 69.41 -8.82 20.97
N PHE A 317 69.50 -7.69 21.61
CA PHE A 317 68.33 -6.92 22.08
C PHE A 317 67.49 -6.48 20.85
N ALA A 318 66.39 -7.14 20.59
CA ALA A 318 65.42 -6.66 19.64
C ALA A 318 64.34 -5.91 20.36
N LEU A 319 64.31 -4.61 20.16
CA LEU A 319 63.14 -3.76 20.42
C LEU A 319 62.00 -4.21 19.53
N ILE A 320 60.94 -4.79 20.12
CA ILE A 320 59.72 -5.08 19.45
C ILE A 320 58.81 -3.85 19.58
N PRO A 321 58.46 -3.15 18.49
CA PRO A 321 57.36 -2.19 18.56
C PRO A 321 56.04 -2.96 18.68
N ALA A 322 55.36 -2.74 19.78
CA ALA A 322 53.99 -3.23 19.94
C ALA A 322 53.08 -2.49 18.96
N PHE A 323 52.74 -3.13 17.85
CA PHE A 323 51.61 -2.68 17.07
C PHE A 323 50.32 -3.26 17.67
N ALA A 324 49.57 -2.40 18.34
CA ALA A 324 48.24 -2.67 18.74
C ALA A 324 47.35 -2.79 17.47
N CYS A 325 46.93 -3.99 17.16
CA CYS A 325 45.96 -4.24 16.10
C CYS A 325 44.58 -3.87 16.65
N SER A 326 44.13 -2.61 16.42
CA SER A 326 42.76 -2.22 16.66
C SER A 326 41.94 -2.68 15.48
N SER A 327 41.14 -3.73 15.67
CA SER A 327 40.07 -4.12 14.76
C SER A 327 39.01 -3.02 14.72
N GLY A 328 39.18 -2.10 13.77
CA GLY A 328 38.18 -1.05 13.50
C GLY A 328 37.08 -1.60 12.60
N LEU A 329 35.96 -2.01 13.17
CA LEU A 329 34.71 -2.11 12.46
C LEU A 329 34.25 -0.67 12.14
N VAL A 330 34.29 -0.29 10.86
CA VAL A 330 33.69 0.96 10.41
C VAL A 330 32.21 0.70 10.11
N PHE A 331 31.36 0.90 11.11
CA PHE A 331 29.93 1.08 10.88
C PHE A 331 29.70 2.53 10.47
N SER A 332 29.38 2.80 9.21
CA SER A 332 28.83 4.09 8.81
C SER A 332 27.32 4.08 9.00
N ILE A 333 26.88 4.42 10.21
CA ILE A 333 25.46 4.75 10.45
C ILE A 333 25.26 6.21 10.08
N LEU A 334 24.66 6.48 8.94
CA LEU A 334 24.13 7.80 8.59
C LEU A 334 22.88 8.09 9.44
N ARG A 335 23.09 8.66 10.62
CA ARG A 335 22.02 9.19 11.46
C ARG A 335 21.64 10.59 10.96
N LYS A 336 20.54 10.68 10.20
CA LYS A 336 19.92 11.96 9.86
C LYS A 336 19.30 12.58 11.12
N ARG A 337 19.93 13.61 11.68
CA ARG A 337 19.33 14.44 12.73
C ARG A 337 18.28 15.34 12.10
N ARG A 338 17.06 15.30 12.64
CA ARG A 338 16.05 16.35 12.46
C ARG A 338 16.36 17.48 13.46
N SER A 339 16.44 18.67 12.95
CA SER A 339 16.13 19.93 13.66
C SER A 339 14.70 20.32 13.32
#